data_85169dc59c82cac6c9c27c9f2f0d18c8
#
_entry.id   85169dc59c82cac6c9c27c9f2f0d18c8
#
_cell.length_a   1.000
_cell.length_b   1.000
_cell.length_c   1.000
_cell.angle_alpha   90.00
_cell.angle_beta   90.00
_cell.angle_gamma   90.00
#
_symmetry.space_group_name_H-M   'P 1'
#
loop_
_entity.id
_entity.type
_entity.pdbx_description
1 polymer ?
#
loop_
_entity_poly.entity_id
_entity_poly.type
_entity_poly.pdbx_seq_one_letter_code
_entity_poly.pdbx_strand_id
1 'polypeptide(L)'
;MVYLPSRKYMQVCWVVRDLHAAIEHWARQAGVGPFFYFDNVTYENGIYRGEPWKPVKFHAAIAQAGEMKIDLVSQLEEGPSMFSEIVAPGESRLHHMSTYTDNFEGDLEHYLNSGAEVVFTGLMKGAPVCWLDTVSTLGFMTELITANPLKEQVFAMFREAAENWDVVDPIRTIS
;
A
#
# COMPACT_ATOMS: atom_id res chain seq x y z
N MET A 1 21.06 -21.27 -1.08
CA MET A 1 20.17 -20.09 -1.27
C MET A 1 19.08 -20.52 -2.22
N VAL A 2 17.82 -20.44 -1.80
CA VAL A 2 16.66 -20.78 -2.64
C VAL A 2 16.06 -19.48 -3.13
N TYR A 3 16.00 -19.29 -4.45
CA TYR A 3 15.31 -18.15 -5.06
C TYR A 3 13.84 -18.49 -5.20
N LEU A 4 12.97 -17.56 -4.81
CA LEU A 4 11.53 -17.69 -5.10
C LEU A 4 11.28 -17.52 -6.60
N PRO A 5 10.25 -18.20 -7.14
CA PRO A 5 9.74 -17.83 -8.46
C PRO A 5 9.33 -16.35 -8.47
N SER A 6 9.37 -15.72 -9.64
CA SER A 6 9.14 -14.29 -9.80
C SER A 6 7.90 -13.80 -9.04
N ARG A 7 8.08 -12.82 -8.17
CA ARG A 7 6.99 -12.12 -7.48
C ARG A 7 6.45 -11.01 -8.36
N LYS A 8 5.14 -10.85 -8.36
CA LYS A 8 4.51 -9.71 -9.01
C LYS A 8 4.42 -8.57 -8.00
N TYR A 9 5.26 -7.57 -8.15
CA TYR A 9 4.99 -6.28 -7.57
C TYR A 9 3.84 -5.64 -8.33
N MET A 10 2.78 -5.27 -7.64
CA MET A 10 1.52 -4.86 -8.23
C MET A 10 1.08 -3.47 -7.80
N GLN A 11 1.79 -2.88 -6.84
CA GLN A 11 1.48 -1.57 -6.29
C GLN A 11 2.76 -0.90 -5.80
N VAL A 12 2.83 0.40 -5.95
CA VAL A 12 3.87 1.25 -5.36
C VAL A 12 3.19 2.36 -4.58
N CYS A 13 3.63 2.58 -3.34
CA CYS A 13 3.02 3.52 -2.42
C CYS A 13 3.93 4.70 -2.09
N TRP A 14 3.35 5.88 -2.09
CA TRP A 14 3.93 7.08 -1.51
C TRP A 14 3.16 7.49 -0.25
N VAL A 15 3.88 7.76 0.82
CA VAL A 15 3.33 8.54 1.92
C VAL A 15 3.43 10.01 1.52
N VAL A 16 2.33 10.74 1.62
CA VAL A 16 2.21 12.12 1.18
C VAL A 16 1.63 13.01 2.27
N ARG A 17 2.09 14.25 2.35
CA ARG A 17 1.61 15.23 3.32
C ARG A 17 0.17 15.67 3.05
N ASP A 18 -0.15 15.88 1.77
CA ASP A 18 -1.45 16.35 1.30
C ASP A 18 -1.94 15.42 0.20
N LEU A 19 -2.93 14.59 0.53
CA LEU A 19 -3.43 13.56 -0.35
C LEU A 19 -4.12 14.15 -1.59
N HIS A 20 -4.91 15.20 -1.42
CA HIS A 20 -5.62 15.83 -2.52
C HIS A 20 -4.65 16.50 -3.50
N ALA A 21 -3.68 17.25 -2.97
CA ALA A 21 -2.66 17.87 -3.82
C ALA A 21 -1.83 16.79 -4.56
N ALA A 22 -1.51 15.68 -3.92
CA ALA A 22 -0.80 14.58 -4.56
C ALA A 22 -1.62 13.95 -5.69
N ILE A 23 -2.91 13.66 -5.48
CA ILE A 23 -3.82 13.16 -6.52
C ILE A 23 -3.84 14.11 -7.72
N GLU A 24 -4.00 15.41 -7.49
CA GLU A 24 -4.01 16.41 -8.56
C GLU A 24 -2.69 16.44 -9.34
N HIS A 25 -1.55 16.31 -8.66
CA HIS A 25 -0.25 16.24 -9.32
C HIS A 25 -0.09 14.99 -10.19
N TRP A 26 -0.48 13.83 -9.67
CA TRP A 26 -0.45 12.58 -10.44
C TRP A 26 -1.36 12.62 -11.66
N ALA A 27 -2.57 13.15 -11.50
CA ALA A 27 -3.53 13.31 -12.59
C ALA A 27 -2.99 14.24 -13.69
N ARG A 28 -2.51 15.43 -13.31
CA ARG A 28 -2.10 16.47 -14.28
C ARG A 28 -0.75 16.20 -14.93
N GLN A 29 0.23 15.70 -14.16
CA GLN A 29 1.61 15.57 -14.65
C GLN A 29 1.89 14.18 -15.22
N ALA A 30 1.32 13.14 -14.63
CA ALA A 30 1.56 11.76 -15.03
C ALA A 30 0.40 11.13 -15.84
N GLY A 31 -0.76 11.79 -15.90
CA GLY A 31 -1.94 11.24 -16.59
C GLY A 31 -2.49 9.99 -15.90
N VAL A 32 -2.29 9.87 -14.57
CA VAL A 32 -2.73 8.72 -13.77
C VAL A 32 -4.00 9.05 -13.02
N GLY A 33 -5.02 8.23 -13.19
CA GLY A 33 -6.31 8.37 -12.54
C GLY A 33 -7.39 7.48 -13.18
N PRO A 34 -8.65 7.55 -12.70
CA PRO A 34 -9.04 8.26 -11.49
C PRO A 34 -8.53 7.55 -10.23
N PHE A 35 -8.32 8.30 -9.15
CA PHE A 35 -7.96 7.76 -7.85
C PHE A 35 -9.22 7.42 -7.05
N PHE A 36 -9.28 6.22 -6.53
CA PHE A 36 -10.30 5.77 -5.59
C PHE A 36 -9.88 6.13 -4.18
N TYR A 37 -10.64 7.00 -3.54
CA TYR A 37 -10.35 7.53 -2.22
C TYR A 37 -10.97 6.66 -1.13
N PHE A 38 -10.18 6.30 -0.13
CA PHE A 38 -10.56 5.54 1.05
C PHE A 38 -10.41 6.42 2.29
N ASP A 39 -11.53 6.70 2.92
CA ASP A 39 -11.56 7.40 4.17
C ASP A 39 -11.31 6.42 5.32
N ASN A 40 -10.41 6.78 6.22
CA ASN A 40 -10.11 6.05 7.44
C ASN A 40 -9.82 4.55 7.22
N VAL A 41 -8.73 4.25 6.51
CA VAL A 41 -8.24 2.87 6.37
C VAL A 41 -7.83 2.32 7.73
N THR A 42 -8.27 1.11 8.06
CA THR A 42 -8.02 0.45 9.33
C THR A 42 -7.51 -0.98 9.15
N TYR A 43 -6.80 -1.46 10.16
CA TYR A 43 -6.33 -2.84 10.25
C TYR A 43 -6.81 -3.45 11.55
N GLU A 44 -7.28 -4.69 11.50
CA GLU A 44 -7.69 -5.48 12.64
C GLU A 44 -6.49 -6.23 13.22
N ASN A 45 -6.46 -6.42 14.54
CA ASN A 45 -5.43 -7.20 15.24
C ASN A 45 -4.00 -6.76 14.90
N GLY A 46 -3.78 -5.45 14.74
CA GLY A 46 -2.49 -4.89 14.37
C GLY A 46 -1.42 -5.14 15.44
N ILE A 47 -0.26 -5.60 14.99
CA ILE A 47 0.97 -5.73 15.77
C ILE A 47 2.04 -4.88 15.07
N TYR A 48 2.60 -3.92 15.79
CA TYR A 48 3.63 -3.02 15.31
C TYR A 48 4.92 -3.25 16.11
N ARG A 49 6.00 -3.61 15.42
CA ARG A 49 7.30 -3.94 16.05
C ARG A 49 7.19 -4.92 17.23
N GLY A 50 6.30 -5.92 17.12
CA GLY A 50 6.08 -6.96 18.13
C GLY A 50 5.10 -6.62 19.23
N GLU A 51 4.59 -5.39 19.30
CA GLU A 51 3.65 -4.94 20.33
C GLU A 51 2.26 -4.67 19.74
N PRO A 52 1.17 -4.80 20.52
CA PRO A 52 -0.15 -4.43 20.09
C PRO A 52 -0.19 -2.99 19.55
N TRP A 53 -0.59 -2.84 18.29
CA TRP A 53 -0.63 -1.53 17.66
C TRP A 53 -1.78 -0.67 18.18
N LYS A 54 -1.48 0.57 18.54
CA LYS A 54 -2.49 1.58 18.79
C LYS A 54 -2.84 2.25 17.45
N PRO A 55 -4.06 2.02 16.91
CA PRO A 55 -4.42 2.54 15.60
C PRO A 55 -4.30 4.06 15.51
N VAL A 56 -3.76 4.52 14.40
CA VAL A 56 -3.79 5.92 13.96
C VAL A 56 -4.60 6.01 12.68
N LYS A 57 -5.21 7.15 12.42
CA LYS A 57 -6.03 7.36 11.22
C LYS A 57 -5.18 7.74 10.04
N PHE A 58 -5.50 7.18 8.90
CA PHE A 58 -4.94 7.57 7.61
C PHE A 58 -5.97 7.42 6.49
N HIS A 59 -5.79 8.27 5.48
CA HIS A 59 -6.50 8.18 4.22
C HIS A 59 -5.60 7.55 3.17
N ALA A 60 -6.20 6.86 2.21
CA ALA A 60 -5.50 6.33 1.06
C ALA A 60 -6.24 6.68 -0.22
N ALA A 61 -5.51 6.72 -1.32
CA ALA A 61 -6.09 6.87 -2.65
C ALA A 61 -5.32 6.01 -3.64
N ILE A 62 -6.02 5.18 -4.40
CA ILE A 62 -5.41 4.20 -5.30
C ILE A 62 -5.91 4.43 -6.73
N ALA A 63 -4.98 4.47 -7.69
CA ALA A 63 -5.28 4.48 -9.12
C ALA A 63 -4.51 3.38 -9.85
N GLN A 64 -4.99 2.98 -11.02
CA GLN A 64 -4.28 2.08 -11.92
C GLN A 64 -3.40 2.90 -12.88
N ALA A 65 -2.14 2.47 -13.05
CA ALA A 65 -1.19 3.03 -13.99
C ALA A 65 -0.53 1.88 -14.79
N GLY A 66 -1.08 1.55 -15.95
CA GLY A 66 -0.68 0.34 -16.68
C GLY A 66 -0.90 -0.92 -15.85
N GLU A 67 0.14 -1.71 -15.64
CA GLU A 67 0.08 -2.94 -14.83
C GLU A 67 0.27 -2.69 -13.32
N MET A 68 0.64 -1.47 -12.91
CA MET A 68 0.97 -1.10 -11.54
C MET A 68 -0.13 -0.23 -10.94
N LYS A 69 -0.40 -0.39 -9.66
CA LYS A 69 -1.22 0.57 -8.92
C LYS A 69 -0.33 1.63 -8.27
N ILE A 70 -0.80 2.86 -8.30
CA ILE A 70 -0.25 3.98 -7.54
C ILE A 70 -1.10 4.13 -6.29
N ASP A 71 -0.48 3.98 -5.13
CA ASP A 71 -1.11 4.16 -3.83
C ASP A 71 -0.52 5.40 -3.16
N LEU A 72 -1.40 6.27 -2.70
CA LEU A 72 -1.06 7.49 -1.98
C LEU A 72 -1.68 7.40 -0.59
N VAL A 73 -0.87 7.56 0.45
CA VAL A 73 -1.32 7.48 1.84
C VAL A 73 -0.95 8.75 2.58
N SER A 74 -1.89 9.28 3.35
CA SER A 74 -1.66 10.41 4.26
C SER A 74 -2.08 10.02 5.67
N GLN A 75 -1.12 10.02 6.62
CA GLN A 75 -1.40 9.82 8.03
C GLN A 75 -1.93 11.11 8.64
N LEU A 76 -3.10 11.03 9.30
CA LEU A 76 -3.82 12.20 9.82
C LEU A 76 -3.55 12.47 11.31
N GLU A 77 -3.16 11.45 12.05
CA GLU A 77 -2.92 11.52 13.49
C GLU A 77 -1.45 11.23 13.78
N GLU A 78 -0.91 11.92 14.78
CA GLU A 78 0.43 11.59 15.27
C GLU A 78 0.43 10.23 15.94
N GLY A 79 1.49 9.48 15.74
CA GLY A 79 1.70 8.17 16.36
C GLY A 79 2.52 7.24 15.48
N PRO A 80 3.10 6.20 16.10
CA PRO A 80 3.90 5.23 15.40
C PRO A 80 3.03 4.33 14.52
N SER A 81 3.46 4.15 13.28
CA SER A 81 2.84 3.26 12.31
C SER A 81 3.89 2.74 11.32
N MET A 82 3.53 1.74 10.50
CA MET A 82 4.35 1.30 9.40
C MET A 82 4.75 2.46 8.47
N PHE A 83 3.90 3.48 8.31
CA PHE A 83 4.17 4.61 7.43
C PHE A 83 5.17 5.62 8.03
N SER A 84 5.15 5.82 9.34
CA SER A 84 6.05 6.74 10.03
C SER A 84 7.47 6.19 10.26
N GLU A 85 7.72 4.91 9.93
CA GLU A 85 9.04 4.28 10.07
C GLU A 85 10.13 4.99 9.25
N ILE A 86 9.81 5.36 8.03
CA ILE A 86 10.78 5.91 7.09
C ILE A 86 10.37 7.26 6.49
N VAL A 87 9.20 7.78 6.85
CA VAL A 87 8.71 9.09 6.39
C VAL A 87 8.44 9.98 7.58
N ALA A 88 9.22 11.06 7.70
CA ALA A 88 9.02 12.01 8.78
C ALA A 88 7.71 12.81 8.60
N PRO A 89 7.11 13.28 9.71
CA PRO A 89 5.93 14.13 9.64
C PRO A 89 6.13 15.33 8.69
N GLY A 90 5.19 15.53 7.78
CA GLY A 90 5.23 16.61 6.80
C GLY A 90 6.07 16.34 5.55
N GLU A 91 6.75 15.22 5.46
CA GLU A 91 7.45 14.78 4.25
C GLU A 91 6.50 14.06 3.27
N SER A 92 6.95 13.96 2.01
CA SER A 92 6.33 13.13 0.99
C SER A 92 7.41 12.34 0.26
N ARG A 93 7.31 11.00 0.25
CA ARG A 93 8.30 10.13 -0.42
C ARG A 93 7.75 8.75 -0.71
N LEU A 94 8.45 8.05 -1.60
CA LEU A 94 8.25 6.61 -1.82
C LEU A 94 8.40 5.86 -0.49
N HIS A 95 7.45 4.98 -0.18
CA HIS A 95 7.42 4.21 1.04
C HIS A 95 7.60 2.71 0.81
N HIS A 96 6.69 2.08 0.08
CA HIS A 96 6.75 0.63 -0.11
C HIS A 96 6.34 0.20 -1.52
N MET A 97 6.71 -1.02 -1.84
CA MET A 97 6.11 -1.75 -2.95
C MET A 97 5.36 -2.97 -2.41
N SER A 98 4.19 -3.25 -2.99
CA SER A 98 3.34 -4.34 -2.54
C SER A 98 3.46 -5.54 -3.46
N THR A 99 3.61 -6.71 -2.88
CA THR A 99 3.54 -8.00 -3.55
C THR A 99 2.29 -8.76 -3.11
N TYR A 100 1.70 -9.52 -4.02
CA TYR A 100 0.44 -10.21 -3.84
C TYR A 100 0.67 -11.71 -3.79
N THR A 101 0.16 -12.37 -2.75
CA THR A 101 0.45 -13.80 -2.51
C THR A 101 -0.80 -14.60 -2.20
N ASP A 102 -0.80 -15.86 -2.65
CA ASP A 102 -1.73 -16.92 -2.24
C ASP A 102 -1.15 -17.85 -1.17
N ASN A 103 0.13 -17.64 -0.78
CA ASN A 103 0.85 -18.40 0.24
C ASN A 103 1.52 -17.45 1.24
N PHE A 104 0.72 -16.75 2.04
CA PHE A 104 1.18 -15.69 2.93
C PHE A 104 2.26 -16.14 3.91
N GLU A 105 2.04 -17.26 4.61
CA GLU A 105 2.99 -17.79 5.60
C GLU A 105 4.33 -18.19 4.98
N GLY A 106 4.29 -18.89 3.84
CA GLY A 106 5.51 -19.32 3.15
C GLY A 106 6.31 -18.16 2.59
N ASP A 107 5.63 -17.11 2.10
CA ASP A 107 6.30 -15.91 1.61
C ASP A 107 6.87 -15.07 2.75
N LEU A 108 6.14 -14.93 3.85
CA LEU A 108 6.64 -14.27 5.06
C LEU A 108 7.89 -14.98 5.60
N GLU A 109 7.84 -16.30 5.74
CA GLU A 109 9.00 -17.10 6.18
C GLU A 109 10.21 -16.89 5.25
N HIS A 110 9.99 -16.84 3.95
CA HIS A 110 11.07 -16.58 3.00
C HIS A 110 11.73 -15.22 3.22
N TYR A 111 10.95 -14.14 3.41
CA TYR A 111 11.49 -12.81 3.71
C TYR A 111 12.28 -12.80 5.02
N LEU A 112 11.76 -13.43 6.07
CA LEU A 112 12.44 -13.53 7.37
C LEU A 112 13.76 -14.29 7.26
N ASN A 113 13.79 -15.43 6.57
CA ASN A 113 14.99 -16.22 6.31
C ASN A 113 16.01 -15.47 5.43
N SER A 114 15.56 -14.45 4.70
CA SER A 114 16.42 -13.58 3.89
C SER A 114 16.91 -12.34 4.65
N GLY A 115 16.56 -12.22 5.95
CA GLY A 115 17.02 -11.16 6.84
C GLY A 115 16.12 -9.92 6.91
N ALA A 116 14.91 -9.96 6.35
CA ALA A 116 13.93 -8.89 6.55
C ALA A 116 13.32 -8.96 7.96
N GLU A 117 12.97 -7.82 8.53
CA GLU A 117 12.28 -7.73 9.82
C GLU A 117 10.80 -7.35 9.62
N VAL A 118 9.94 -7.87 10.50
CA VAL A 118 8.54 -7.46 10.53
C VAL A 118 8.40 -6.10 11.19
N VAL A 119 7.81 -5.15 10.47
CA VAL A 119 7.43 -3.85 11.01
C VAL A 119 6.00 -3.88 11.52
N PHE A 120 5.09 -4.43 10.72
CA PHE A 120 3.68 -4.49 11.05
C PHE A 120 3.04 -5.76 10.49
N THR A 121 2.14 -6.34 11.26
CA THR A 121 1.19 -7.35 10.79
C THR A 121 -0.22 -6.98 11.22
N GLY A 122 -1.20 -7.40 10.45
CA GLY A 122 -2.61 -7.20 10.78
C GLY A 122 -3.52 -7.87 9.77
N LEU A 123 -4.82 -7.61 9.90
CA LEU A 123 -5.81 -8.07 8.95
C LEU A 123 -6.45 -6.86 8.25
N MET A 124 -6.53 -6.91 6.94
CA MET A 124 -7.33 -5.98 6.15
C MET A 124 -8.57 -6.72 5.63
N LYS A 125 -9.73 -6.40 6.18
CA LYS A 125 -10.99 -7.10 5.90
C LYS A 125 -10.85 -8.63 6.03
N GLY A 126 -10.27 -9.06 7.16
CA GLY A 126 -10.04 -10.46 7.50
C GLY A 126 -8.89 -11.15 6.77
N ALA A 127 -8.21 -10.51 5.83
CA ALA A 127 -7.08 -11.07 5.10
C ALA A 127 -5.73 -10.58 5.66
N PRO A 128 -4.74 -11.46 5.91
CA PRO A 128 -3.43 -11.08 6.42
C PRO A 128 -2.70 -10.08 5.52
N VAL A 129 -2.04 -9.12 6.16
CA VAL A 129 -1.12 -8.17 5.54
C VAL A 129 0.11 -8.01 6.43
N CYS A 130 1.26 -7.71 5.83
CA CYS A 130 2.51 -7.51 6.56
C CYS A 130 3.36 -6.44 5.88
N TRP A 131 3.99 -5.55 6.66
CA TRP A 131 5.07 -4.68 6.21
C TRP A 131 6.40 -5.19 6.75
N LEU A 132 7.34 -5.32 5.85
CA LEU A 132 8.69 -5.83 6.10
C LEU A 132 9.71 -4.72 5.87
N ASP A 133 10.65 -4.58 6.79
CA ASP A 133 11.78 -3.68 6.60
C ASP A 133 12.78 -4.31 5.62
N THR A 134 12.73 -3.83 4.40
CA THR A 134 13.65 -4.15 3.31
C THR A 134 14.38 -2.90 2.80
N VAL A 135 14.31 -1.78 3.56
CA VAL A 135 14.84 -0.49 3.11
C VAL A 135 16.33 -0.53 2.87
N SER A 136 17.09 -1.17 3.76
CA SER A 136 18.56 -1.27 3.64
C SER A 136 19.02 -2.10 2.44
N THR A 137 18.19 -3.01 1.94
CA THR A 137 18.52 -3.95 0.86
C THR A 137 17.86 -3.59 -0.46
N LEU A 138 16.59 -3.20 -0.44
CA LEU A 138 15.80 -2.92 -1.65
C LEU A 138 15.54 -1.42 -1.87
N GLY A 139 15.78 -0.57 -0.85
CA GLY A 139 15.55 0.88 -0.93
C GLY A 139 14.11 1.32 -0.59
N PHE A 140 13.23 0.38 -0.30
CA PHE A 140 11.82 0.60 0.07
C PHE A 140 11.37 -0.50 1.04
N MET A 141 10.27 -0.28 1.77
CA MET A 141 9.61 -1.35 2.50
C MET A 141 8.86 -2.27 1.56
N THR A 142 8.72 -3.54 1.93
CA THR A 142 7.89 -4.50 1.20
C THR A 142 6.58 -4.72 1.95
N GLU A 143 5.46 -4.53 1.25
CA GLU A 143 4.15 -4.96 1.74
C GLU A 143 3.79 -6.31 1.14
N LEU A 144 3.42 -7.26 1.98
CA LEU A 144 2.91 -8.57 1.59
C LEU A 144 1.39 -8.58 1.78
N ILE A 145 0.64 -8.74 0.68
CA ILE A 145 -0.81 -8.70 0.65
C ILE A 145 -1.36 -10.07 0.27
N THR A 146 -2.27 -10.61 1.09
CA THR A 146 -2.96 -11.86 0.76
C THR A 146 -3.96 -11.66 -0.39
N ALA A 147 -3.87 -12.53 -1.38
CA ALA A 147 -4.82 -12.63 -2.48
C ALA A 147 -6.20 -13.05 -1.98
N ASN A 148 -7.24 -12.38 -2.44
CA ASN A 148 -8.60 -12.83 -2.24
C ASN A 148 -9.54 -12.32 -3.34
N PRO A 149 -10.70 -13.01 -3.58
CA PRO A 149 -11.61 -12.66 -4.67
C PRO A 149 -12.18 -11.24 -4.60
N LEU A 150 -12.41 -10.71 -3.39
CA LEU A 150 -12.93 -9.34 -3.22
C LEU A 150 -11.92 -8.30 -3.68
N LYS A 151 -10.64 -8.47 -3.32
CA LYS A 151 -9.57 -7.58 -3.79
C LYS A 151 -9.42 -7.63 -5.31
N GLU A 152 -9.53 -8.83 -5.91
CA GLU A 152 -9.48 -8.97 -7.37
C GLU A 152 -10.60 -8.19 -8.08
N GLN A 153 -11.82 -8.22 -7.53
CA GLN A 153 -12.94 -7.44 -8.06
C GLN A 153 -12.68 -5.92 -7.97
N VAL A 154 -12.17 -5.46 -6.82
CA VAL A 154 -11.80 -4.04 -6.63
C VAL A 154 -10.69 -3.64 -7.59
N PHE A 155 -9.68 -4.47 -7.79
CA PHE A 155 -8.58 -4.19 -8.72
C PHE A 155 -9.05 -4.20 -10.18
N ALA A 156 -10.01 -5.06 -10.54
CA ALA A 156 -10.63 -5.04 -11.87
C ALA A 156 -11.38 -3.72 -12.10
N MET A 157 -12.12 -3.23 -11.12
CA MET A 157 -12.78 -1.92 -11.16
C MET A 157 -11.79 -0.77 -11.37
N PHE A 158 -10.62 -0.80 -10.71
CA PHE A 158 -9.59 0.24 -10.90
C PHE A 158 -9.06 0.24 -12.34
N ARG A 159 -8.80 -0.94 -12.91
CA ARG A 159 -8.34 -1.07 -14.31
C ARG A 159 -9.38 -0.53 -15.29
N GLU A 160 -10.62 -0.96 -15.17
CA GLU A 160 -11.71 -0.50 -16.01
C GLU A 160 -11.91 1.02 -15.94
N ALA A 161 -11.85 1.58 -14.73
CA ALA A 161 -11.98 3.01 -14.54
C ALA A 161 -10.82 3.79 -15.18
N ALA A 162 -9.59 3.29 -15.10
CA ALA A 162 -8.43 3.94 -15.70
C ALA A 162 -8.46 3.89 -17.23
N GLU A 163 -8.89 2.77 -17.81
CA GLU A 163 -9.05 2.61 -19.28
C GLU A 163 -10.09 3.56 -19.86
N ASN A 164 -11.14 3.88 -19.11
CA ASN A 164 -12.27 4.71 -19.55
C ASN A 164 -12.23 6.13 -18.97
N TRP A 165 -11.12 6.54 -18.32
CA TRP A 165 -11.04 7.87 -17.71
C TRP A 165 -10.83 8.96 -18.75
N ASP A 166 -11.71 9.95 -18.72
CA ASP A 166 -11.71 11.12 -19.62
C ASP A 166 -10.83 12.30 -19.14
N VAL A 167 -10.00 12.04 -18.12
CA VAL A 167 -9.10 13.03 -17.47
C VAL A 167 -9.88 14.14 -16.71
N VAL A 168 -11.14 13.90 -16.43
CA VAL A 168 -11.98 14.79 -15.63
C VAL A 168 -12.27 14.14 -14.28
N ASP A 169 -12.40 14.95 -13.21
CA ASP A 169 -12.70 14.49 -11.86
C ASP A 169 -11.77 13.34 -11.40
N PRO A 170 -10.53 13.65 -10.98
CA PRO A 170 -9.52 12.63 -10.69
C PRO A 170 -9.81 11.83 -9.41
N ILE A 171 -10.86 12.15 -8.66
CA ILE A 171 -11.22 11.48 -7.40
C ILE A 171 -12.53 10.73 -7.54
N ARG A 172 -12.55 9.48 -7.09
CA ARG A 172 -13.74 8.65 -6.96
C ARG A 172 -13.88 8.19 -5.51
N THR A 173 -15.09 8.21 -4.98
CA THR A 173 -15.39 7.60 -3.69
C THR A 173 -15.99 6.22 -3.90
N ILE A 174 -15.57 5.24 -3.10
CA ILE A 174 -16.21 3.93 -3.07
C ILE A 174 -17.33 3.99 -2.03
N SER A 175 -18.55 3.85 -2.48
CA SER A 175 -19.75 3.78 -1.61
C SER A 175 -19.98 2.36 -1.11
#